data_a1b434a114c3808f934106dd34ea4984
#
_entry.id   a1b434a114c3808f934106dd34ea4984
#
_cell.length_a   1.000
_cell.length_b   1.000
_cell.length_c   1.000
_cell.angle_alpha   90.00
_cell.angle_beta   90.00
_cell.angle_gamma   90.00
#
_symmetry.space_group_name_H-M   'P 1'
#
loop_
_entity.id
_entity.type
_entity.pdbx_description
1 polymer ?
#
loop_
_entity_poly.entity_id
_entity_poly.type
_entity_poly.pdbx_seq_one_letter_code
_entity_poly.pdbx_strand_id
1 'polypeptide(L)'
;VQDWFTLYFIPTFPVGGKKNEHIECEECSSIYHLDVIDHKPGLNDEEMASEYEKALQNVLCLMIIADNKVEDEEVKTVSDIFNKLTNNKKLSKVKIDKTIIKLKKDNLTVDEYLKEIKPYLNAEHRELIIKAMYYVAGSDGHLDDRESELLMYTAKVLEMTPAHIKGVLSELDKGTVN
;
A
#
# COMPACT_ATOMS: atom_id res chain seq x y z
N VAL A 1 -34.81 4.03 25.04
CA VAL A 1 -35.68 4.34 26.18
C VAL A 1 -34.80 4.94 27.25
N GLN A 2 -35.11 6.14 27.70
CA GLN A 2 -34.34 6.86 28.71
C GLN A 2 -34.96 6.53 30.08
N ASP A 3 -34.17 5.98 30.98
CA ASP A 3 -34.64 5.70 32.33
C ASP A 3 -34.69 6.97 33.14
N TRP A 4 -35.75 7.11 33.96
CA TRP A 4 -35.95 8.29 34.80
C TRP A 4 -35.90 7.91 36.28
N PHE A 5 -35.19 8.69 37.06
CA PHE A 5 -35.29 8.57 38.51
C PHE A 5 -36.62 9.09 38.99
N THR A 6 -37.37 8.26 39.71
CA THR A 6 -38.69 8.62 40.23
C THR A 6 -38.63 8.78 41.74
N LEU A 7 -39.09 9.94 42.23
CA LEU A 7 -39.31 10.18 43.64
C LEU A 7 -40.83 10.27 43.89
N TYR A 8 -41.35 9.45 44.74
CA TYR A 8 -42.81 9.36 44.98
C TYR A 8 -43.65 9.21 43.71
N PHE A 9 -43.20 8.39 42.77
CA PHE A 9 -43.85 8.16 41.45
C PHE A 9 -43.82 9.36 40.50
N ILE A 10 -43.15 10.44 40.84
CA ILE A 10 -42.93 11.61 39.92
C ILE A 10 -41.57 11.48 39.29
N PRO A 11 -41.45 11.45 37.93
CA PRO A 11 -40.16 11.47 37.26
C PRO A 11 -39.49 12.82 37.46
N THR A 12 -38.36 12.85 38.17
CA THR A 12 -37.70 14.10 38.57
C THR A 12 -36.53 14.46 37.65
N PHE A 13 -35.75 13.51 37.25
CA PHE A 13 -34.64 13.70 36.32
C PHE A 13 -34.29 12.41 35.60
N PRO A 14 -33.78 12.49 34.37
CA PRO A 14 -33.34 11.30 33.63
C PRO A 14 -32.09 10.71 34.26
N VAL A 15 -32.13 9.42 34.57
CA VAL A 15 -30.96 8.65 35.05
C VAL A 15 -30.54 7.68 33.94
N GLY A 16 -29.30 7.76 33.58
CA GLY A 16 -28.70 6.97 32.53
C GLY A 16 -28.18 7.88 31.41
N GLY A 17 -26.90 7.73 31.09
CA GLY A 17 -26.33 8.32 29.88
C GLY A 17 -27.08 7.81 28.64
N LYS A 18 -26.97 8.52 27.54
CA LYS A 18 -27.44 8.00 26.24
C LYS A 18 -26.90 6.58 26.09
N LYS A 19 -27.80 5.60 25.89
CA LYS A 19 -27.35 4.26 25.50
C LYS A 19 -26.54 4.44 24.23
N ASN A 20 -25.24 4.25 24.32
CA ASN A 20 -24.41 4.20 23.13
C ASN A 20 -24.84 2.97 22.36
N GLU A 21 -25.41 3.18 21.20
CA GLU A 21 -25.70 2.11 20.26
C GLU A 21 -24.35 1.49 19.86
N HIS A 22 -24.27 0.18 19.92
CA HIS A 22 -23.07 -0.57 19.56
C HIS A 22 -23.49 -1.86 18.85
N ILE A 23 -22.56 -2.42 18.10
CA ILE A 23 -22.73 -3.70 17.43
C ILE A 23 -21.97 -4.75 18.24
N GLU A 24 -22.62 -5.83 18.55
CA GLU A 24 -22.00 -7.00 19.16
C GLU A 24 -21.84 -8.12 18.13
N CYS A 25 -20.64 -8.69 18.05
CA CYS A 25 -20.39 -9.86 17.21
C CYS A 25 -21.05 -11.10 17.86
N GLU A 26 -21.91 -11.79 17.14
CA GLU A 26 -22.59 -12.99 17.64
C GLU A 26 -21.62 -14.15 17.94
N GLU A 27 -20.45 -14.17 17.30
CA GLU A 27 -19.50 -15.27 17.39
C GLU A 27 -18.50 -15.10 18.55
N CYS A 28 -18.01 -13.86 18.79
CA CYS A 28 -16.97 -13.58 19.81
C CYS A 28 -17.39 -12.57 20.88
N SER A 29 -18.62 -12.06 20.83
CA SER A 29 -19.17 -11.02 21.74
C SER A 29 -18.35 -9.73 21.82
N SER A 30 -17.50 -9.48 20.83
CA SER A 30 -16.77 -8.21 20.73
C SER A 30 -17.72 -7.07 20.40
N ILE A 31 -17.49 -5.93 21.06
CA ILE A 31 -18.31 -4.73 20.89
C ILE A 31 -17.61 -3.76 19.92
N TYR A 32 -18.35 -3.29 18.94
CA TYR A 32 -17.91 -2.37 17.90
C TYR A 32 -18.74 -1.10 17.88
N HIS A 33 -18.14 0.02 17.44
CA HIS A 33 -18.88 1.25 17.18
C HIS A 33 -19.77 1.10 15.94
N LEU A 34 -20.85 1.88 15.84
CA LEU A 34 -21.79 1.82 14.69
C LEU A 34 -21.12 2.08 13.34
N ASP A 35 -20.02 2.82 13.32
CA ASP A 35 -19.24 3.11 12.11
C ASP A 35 -18.77 1.85 11.36
N VAL A 36 -18.76 0.69 12.04
CA VAL A 36 -18.43 -0.62 11.43
C VAL A 36 -19.45 -1.00 10.35
N ILE A 37 -20.70 -0.54 10.43
CA ILE A 37 -21.74 -0.84 9.41
C ILE A 37 -21.38 -0.18 8.07
N ASP A 38 -20.81 1.02 8.12
CA ASP A 38 -20.46 1.79 6.93
C ASP A 38 -19.07 1.41 6.39
N HIS A 39 -18.31 0.60 7.14
CA HIS A 39 -17.06 0.05 6.64
C HIS A 39 -17.35 -0.97 5.55
N LYS A 40 -16.83 -0.70 4.36
CA LYS A 40 -16.75 -1.73 3.32
C LYS A 40 -15.95 -2.91 3.90
N PRO A 41 -16.41 -4.16 3.69
CA PRO A 41 -15.64 -5.32 4.14
C PRO A 41 -14.22 -5.17 3.64
N GLY A 42 -13.25 -5.24 4.54
CA GLY A 42 -11.84 -5.22 4.18
C GLY A 42 -11.54 -6.39 3.23
N LEU A 43 -10.52 -6.24 2.43
CA LEU A 43 -10.02 -7.34 1.62
C LEU A 43 -9.58 -8.47 2.56
N ASN A 44 -9.90 -9.71 2.22
CA ASN A 44 -9.31 -10.86 2.89
C ASN A 44 -7.81 -10.98 2.52
N ASP A 45 -7.07 -11.86 3.20
CA ASP A 45 -5.62 -11.98 3.02
C ASP A 45 -5.23 -12.33 1.57
N GLU A 46 -6.03 -13.14 0.87
CA GLU A 46 -5.77 -13.50 -0.53
C GLU A 46 -6.03 -12.31 -1.48
N GLU A 47 -7.08 -11.55 -1.23
CA GLU A 47 -7.39 -10.33 -1.98
C GLU A 47 -6.34 -9.26 -1.74
N MET A 48 -5.89 -9.06 -0.49
CA MET A 48 -4.80 -8.14 -0.14
C MET A 48 -3.49 -8.54 -0.83
N ALA A 49 -3.13 -9.82 -0.84
CA ALA A 49 -1.96 -10.31 -1.53
C ALA A 49 -2.06 -10.08 -3.05
N SER A 50 -3.24 -10.29 -3.64
CA SER A 50 -3.49 -10.03 -5.06
C SER A 50 -3.36 -8.55 -5.41
N GLU A 51 -3.91 -7.65 -4.57
CA GLU A 51 -3.80 -6.20 -4.79
C GLU A 51 -2.36 -5.71 -4.59
N TYR A 52 -1.63 -6.24 -3.60
CA TYR A 52 -0.20 -5.97 -3.44
C TYR A 52 0.62 -6.38 -4.67
N GLU A 53 0.39 -7.57 -5.22
CA GLU A 53 1.09 -8.03 -6.42
C GLU A 53 0.82 -7.14 -7.65
N LYS A 54 -0.44 -6.73 -7.84
CA LYS A 54 -0.79 -5.76 -8.88
C LYS A 54 -0.11 -4.41 -8.65
N ALA A 55 -0.10 -3.96 -7.39
CA ALA A 55 0.54 -2.73 -6.99
C ALA A 55 2.03 -2.75 -7.30
N LEU A 56 2.72 -3.79 -6.87
CA LEU A 56 4.14 -3.99 -7.11
C LEU A 56 4.44 -4.02 -8.62
N GLN A 57 3.70 -4.82 -9.39
CA GLN A 57 3.88 -4.89 -10.85
C GLN A 57 3.73 -3.52 -11.52
N ASN A 58 2.69 -2.77 -11.17
CA ASN A 58 2.41 -1.48 -11.80
C ASN A 58 3.46 -0.43 -11.42
N VAL A 59 3.86 -0.36 -10.15
CA VAL A 59 4.89 0.58 -9.70
C VAL A 59 6.24 0.30 -10.38
N LEU A 60 6.65 -0.96 -10.47
CA LEU A 60 7.88 -1.34 -11.17
C LEU A 60 7.82 -1.00 -12.67
N CYS A 61 6.68 -1.20 -13.32
CA CYS A 61 6.49 -0.79 -14.71
C CYS A 61 6.48 0.74 -14.88
N LEU A 62 5.95 1.49 -13.91
CA LEU A 62 5.98 2.95 -13.92
C LEU A 62 7.41 3.49 -13.78
N MET A 63 8.28 2.80 -13.03
CA MET A 63 9.71 3.13 -12.96
C MET A 63 10.36 3.06 -14.35
N ILE A 64 10.19 1.95 -15.08
CA ILE A 64 10.72 1.78 -16.44
C ILE A 64 10.19 2.86 -17.39
N ILE A 65 8.97 3.36 -17.18
CA ILE A 65 8.38 4.39 -18.04
C ILE A 65 8.94 5.78 -17.75
N ALA A 66 9.42 6.02 -16.52
CA ALA A 66 9.74 7.36 -16.03
C ALA A 66 10.84 8.06 -16.81
N ASP A 67 11.81 7.34 -17.35
CA ASP A 67 12.90 7.86 -18.19
C ASP A 67 12.60 7.86 -19.70
N ASN A 68 11.41 7.39 -20.09
CA ASN A 68 10.98 7.23 -21.49
C ASN A 68 11.76 6.21 -22.32
N LYS A 69 12.64 5.44 -21.73
CA LYS A 69 13.33 4.31 -22.35
C LYS A 69 12.87 3.02 -21.68
N VAL A 70 12.80 1.96 -22.43
CA VAL A 70 12.50 0.61 -21.91
C VAL A 70 13.66 -0.27 -22.35
N GLU A 71 14.55 -0.55 -21.44
CA GLU A 71 15.72 -1.36 -21.69
C GLU A 71 15.46 -2.83 -21.33
N ASP A 72 16.05 -3.76 -22.08
CA ASP A 72 15.86 -5.20 -21.82
C ASP A 72 16.41 -5.62 -20.43
N GLU A 73 17.44 -4.94 -19.94
CA GLU A 73 18.02 -5.18 -18.61
C GLU A 73 17.07 -4.77 -17.49
N GLU A 74 16.39 -3.62 -17.61
CA GLU A 74 15.38 -3.18 -16.65
C GLU A 74 14.19 -4.14 -16.61
N VAL A 75 13.70 -4.57 -17.79
CA VAL A 75 12.61 -5.55 -17.89
C VAL A 75 12.98 -6.86 -17.19
N LYS A 76 14.23 -7.31 -17.36
CA LYS A 76 14.73 -8.49 -16.66
C LYS A 76 14.80 -8.27 -15.16
N THR A 77 15.34 -7.13 -14.73
CA THR A 77 15.46 -6.76 -13.31
C THR A 77 14.10 -6.70 -12.64
N VAL A 78 13.11 -6.07 -13.29
CA VAL A 78 11.72 -6.04 -12.81
C VAL A 78 11.14 -7.46 -12.66
N SER A 79 11.35 -8.33 -13.65
CA SER A 79 10.91 -9.72 -13.56
C SER A 79 11.53 -10.46 -12.39
N ASP A 80 12.85 -10.31 -12.20
CA ASP A 80 13.59 -11.00 -11.14
C ASP A 80 13.20 -10.48 -9.74
N ILE A 81 13.04 -9.17 -9.57
CA ILE A 81 12.59 -8.57 -8.31
C ILE A 81 11.16 -9.00 -7.99
N PHE A 82 10.26 -8.91 -8.96
CA PHE A 82 8.88 -9.35 -8.76
C PHE A 82 8.80 -10.82 -8.34
N ASN A 83 9.55 -11.69 -9.01
CA ASN A 83 9.59 -13.11 -8.67
C ASN A 83 10.09 -13.35 -7.23
N LYS A 84 11.11 -12.61 -6.79
CA LYS A 84 11.64 -12.73 -5.42
C LYS A 84 10.64 -12.27 -4.37
N LEU A 85 9.92 -11.17 -4.63
CA LEU A 85 8.99 -10.57 -3.67
C LEU A 85 7.61 -11.23 -3.64
N THR A 86 7.27 -12.04 -4.65
CA THR A 86 5.95 -12.70 -4.77
C THR A 86 6.03 -14.23 -4.69
N ASN A 87 6.98 -14.76 -3.94
CA ASN A 87 7.14 -16.21 -3.76
C ASN A 87 7.23 -16.99 -5.09
N ASN A 88 8.09 -16.53 -6.02
CA ASN A 88 8.35 -17.12 -7.32
C ASN A 88 7.18 -17.09 -8.33
N LYS A 89 6.24 -16.17 -8.20
CA LYS A 89 5.29 -15.90 -9.28
C LYS A 89 6.02 -15.28 -10.47
N LYS A 90 6.02 -15.98 -11.60
CA LYS A 90 6.75 -15.50 -12.78
C LYS A 90 6.03 -14.35 -13.46
N LEU A 91 6.71 -13.21 -13.53
CA LEU A 91 6.30 -12.07 -14.34
C LEU A 91 7.00 -12.14 -15.70
N SER A 92 6.28 -12.56 -16.74
CA SER A 92 6.85 -12.67 -18.08
C SER A 92 7.03 -11.30 -18.75
N LYS A 93 8.02 -11.17 -19.65
CA LYS A 93 8.22 -9.97 -20.48
C LYS A 93 6.93 -9.55 -21.18
N VAL A 94 6.17 -10.48 -21.75
CA VAL A 94 4.89 -10.19 -22.40
C VAL A 94 3.89 -9.54 -21.46
N LYS A 95 3.87 -9.93 -20.18
CA LYS A 95 2.99 -9.33 -19.18
C LYS A 95 3.47 -7.93 -18.79
N ILE A 96 4.76 -7.72 -18.67
CA ILE A 96 5.39 -6.41 -18.42
C ILE A 96 5.03 -5.46 -19.58
N ASP A 97 5.27 -5.86 -20.84
CA ASP A 97 5.00 -5.05 -22.02
C ASP A 97 3.51 -4.64 -22.09
N LYS A 98 2.60 -5.59 -21.84
CA LYS A 98 1.14 -5.29 -21.79
C LYS A 98 0.80 -4.29 -20.69
N THR A 99 1.43 -4.40 -19.54
CA THR A 99 1.22 -3.46 -18.41
C THR A 99 1.73 -2.08 -18.76
N ILE A 100 2.93 -1.97 -19.35
CA ILE A 100 3.51 -0.70 -19.82
C ILE A 100 2.58 -0.02 -20.84
N ILE A 101 2.09 -0.78 -21.83
CA ILE A 101 1.17 -0.24 -22.84
C ILE A 101 -0.12 0.28 -22.19
N LYS A 102 -0.67 -0.47 -21.24
CA LYS A 102 -1.87 -0.06 -20.50
C LYS A 102 -1.62 1.21 -19.70
N LEU A 103 -0.57 1.26 -18.91
CA LEU A 103 -0.23 2.42 -18.07
C LEU A 103 0.00 3.69 -18.90
N LYS A 104 0.70 3.56 -20.05
CA LYS A 104 0.88 4.67 -21.01
C LYS A 104 -0.44 5.14 -21.64
N LYS A 105 -1.33 4.21 -21.97
CA LYS A 105 -2.64 4.53 -22.53
C LYS A 105 -3.54 5.24 -21.55
N ASP A 106 -3.55 4.76 -20.30
CA ASP A 106 -4.36 5.32 -19.22
C ASP A 106 -3.79 6.65 -18.70
N ASN A 107 -2.58 7.03 -19.16
CA ASN A 107 -1.83 8.22 -18.73
C ASN A 107 -1.74 8.34 -17.19
N LEU A 108 -1.65 7.18 -16.54
CA LEU A 108 -1.68 7.08 -15.07
C LEU A 108 -0.31 7.47 -14.53
N THR A 109 -0.30 8.44 -13.64
CA THR A 109 0.92 8.82 -12.93
C THR A 109 1.17 7.91 -11.72
N VAL A 110 2.43 7.84 -11.29
CA VAL A 110 2.79 7.10 -10.06
C VAL A 110 1.99 7.60 -8.86
N ASP A 111 1.79 8.91 -8.77
CA ASP A 111 1.07 9.56 -7.67
C ASP A 111 -0.41 9.15 -7.61
N GLU A 112 -1.10 9.23 -8.72
CA GLU A 112 -2.52 8.85 -8.81
C GLU A 112 -2.69 7.39 -8.44
N TYR A 113 -1.85 6.53 -8.99
CA TYR A 113 -1.89 5.10 -8.72
C TYR A 113 -1.61 4.77 -7.24
N LEU A 114 -0.56 5.36 -6.67
CA LEU A 114 -0.18 5.11 -5.28
C LEU A 114 -1.23 5.62 -4.29
N LYS A 115 -1.88 6.76 -4.58
CA LYS A 115 -2.99 7.27 -3.75
C LYS A 115 -4.17 6.30 -3.72
N GLU A 116 -4.47 5.66 -4.85
CA GLU A 116 -5.55 4.69 -4.96
C GLU A 116 -5.26 3.41 -4.16
N ILE A 117 -4.03 2.88 -4.26
CA ILE A 117 -3.68 1.61 -3.63
C ILE A 117 -3.20 1.73 -2.17
N LYS A 118 -2.77 2.91 -1.74
CA LYS A 118 -2.23 3.16 -0.40
C LYS A 118 -3.08 2.59 0.75
N PRO A 119 -4.42 2.68 0.73
CA PRO A 119 -5.26 2.12 1.78
C PRO A 119 -5.15 0.60 1.95
N TYR A 120 -4.71 -0.10 0.91
CA TYR A 120 -4.57 -1.57 0.89
C TYR A 120 -3.15 -2.04 1.22
N LEU A 121 -2.20 -1.11 1.44
CA LEU A 121 -0.80 -1.39 1.72
C LEU A 121 -0.51 -1.23 3.21
N ASN A 122 -0.05 -2.30 3.86
CA ASN A 122 0.51 -2.23 5.20
C ASN A 122 1.95 -1.65 5.19
N ALA A 123 2.55 -1.45 6.36
CA ALA A 123 3.89 -0.86 6.47
C ALA A 123 4.97 -1.68 5.74
N GLU A 124 4.90 -3.00 5.82
CA GLU A 124 5.83 -3.92 5.16
C GLU A 124 5.72 -3.84 3.64
N HIS A 125 4.48 -3.83 3.11
CA HIS A 125 4.24 -3.68 1.67
C HIS A 125 4.80 -2.37 1.13
N ARG A 126 4.65 -1.26 1.86
CA ARG A 126 5.20 0.06 1.47
C ARG A 126 6.71 0.04 1.42
N GLU A 127 7.35 -0.59 2.41
CA GLU A 127 8.79 -0.74 2.46
C GLU A 127 9.31 -1.61 1.31
N LEU A 128 8.66 -2.74 1.02
CA LEU A 128 9.03 -3.62 -0.09
C LEU A 128 8.90 -2.94 -1.45
N ILE A 129 7.90 -2.07 -1.65
CA ILE A 129 7.78 -1.27 -2.87
C ILE A 129 8.99 -0.33 -3.02
N ILE A 130 9.38 0.37 -1.97
CA ILE A 130 10.54 1.26 -2.02
C ILE A 130 11.84 0.49 -2.27
N LYS A 131 12.03 -0.65 -1.63
CA LYS A 131 13.19 -1.53 -1.87
C LYS A 131 13.22 -2.02 -3.32
N ALA A 132 12.06 -2.44 -3.86
CA ALA A 132 11.95 -2.88 -5.23
C ALA A 132 12.28 -1.77 -6.23
N MET A 133 11.76 -0.56 -6.03
CA MET A 133 12.08 0.62 -6.84
C MET A 133 13.58 0.94 -6.82
N TYR A 134 14.20 0.92 -5.65
CA TYR A 134 15.63 1.17 -5.50
C TYR A 134 16.47 0.16 -6.30
N TYR A 135 16.12 -1.13 -6.27
CA TYR A 135 16.84 -2.14 -7.05
C TYR A 135 16.64 -2.03 -8.55
N VAL A 136 15.48 -1.57 -9.02
CA VAL A 136 15.25 -1.33 -10.45
C VAL A 136 16.05 -0.11 -10.90
N ALA A 137 15.97 0.99 -10.17
CA ALA A 137 16.68 2.21 -10.45
C ALA A 137 18.22 1.99 -10.45
N GLY A 138 18.74 1.27 -9.47
CA GLY A 138 20.18 0.95 -9.40
C GLY A 138 20.63 -0.21 -10.28
N SER A 139 19.83 -0.68 -11.25
CA SER A 139 20.16 -1.87 -12.05
C SER A 139 21.35 -1.67 -12.99
N ASP A 140 21.61 -0.45 -13.42
CA ASP A 140 22.74 -0.04 -14.23
C ASP A 140 23.98 0.37 -13.37
N GLY A 141 23.86 0.32 -12.04
CA GLY A 141 24.89 0.68 -11.07
C GLY A 141 24.90 2.16 -10.67
N HIS A 142 23.96 2.96 -11.16
CA HIS A 142 23.80 4.37 -10.82
C HIS A 142 22.33 4.68 -10.53
N LEU A 143 22.08 5.39 -9.43
CA LEU A 143 20.80 5.99 -9.13
C LEU A 143 20.86 7.45 -9.64
N ASP A 144 20.15 7.77 -10.70
CA ASP A 144 20.14 9.12 -11.23
C ASP A 144 19.26 10.07 -10.37
N ASP A 145 19.36 11.37 -10.63
CA ASP A 145 18.63 12.38 -9.85
C ASP A 145 17.10 12.21 -9.98
N ARG A 146 16.60 11.83 -11.16
CA ARG A 146 15.17 11.66 -11.42
C ARG A 146 14.61 10.41 -10.72
N GLU A 147 15.36 9.34 -10.76
CA GLU A 147 15.01 8.09 -10.08
C GLU A 147 15.00 8.29 -8.56
N SER A 148 16.01 9.00 -8.04
CA SER A 148 16.09 9.38 -6.63
C SER A 148 14.90 10.25 -6.23
N GLU A 149 14.55 11.27 -7.02
CA GLU A 149 13.38 12.11 -6.79
C GLU A 149 12.08 11.29 -6.80
N LEU A 150 11.91 10.39 -7.78
CA LEU A 150 10.72 9.54 -7.89
C LEU A 150 10.60 8.60 -6.69
N LEU A 151 11.71 8.02 -6.25
CA LEU A 151 11.75 7.14 -5.08
C LEU A 151 11.36 7.89 -3.80
N MET A 152 11.94 9.07 -3.56
CA MET A 152 11.63 9.92 -2.41
C MET A 152 10.18 10.41 -2.45
N TYR A 153 9.70 10.78 -3.63
CA TYR A 153 8.32 11.17 -3.84
C TYR A 153 7.35 10.03 -3.54
N THR A 154 7.63 8.84 -4.07
CA THR A 154 6.83 7.62 -3.80
C THR A 154 6.76 7.33 -2.30
N ALA A 155 7.90 7.37 -1.61
CA ALA A 155 7.93 7.15 -0.16
C ALA A 155 7.08 8.17 0.61
N LYS A 156 7.06 9.43 0.18
CA LYS A 156 6.21 10.48 0.75
C LYS A 156 4.71 10.20 0.50
N VAL A 157 4.34 9.79 -0.72
CA VAL A 157 2.94 9.44 -1.06
C VAL A 157 2.46 8.24 -0.24
N LEU A 158 3.34 7.28 0.00
CA LEU A 158 3.10 6.12 0.86
C LEU A 158 3.12 6.46 2.36
N GLU A 159 3.26 7.75 2.72
CA GLU A 159 3.26 8.24 4.11
C GLU A 159 4.38 7.63 4.98
N MET A 160 5.50 7.29 4.37
CA MET A 160 6.67 6.86 5.11
C MET A 160 7.36 8.06 5.77
N THR A 161 7.76 7.91 7.02
CA THR A 161 8.48 8.99 7.71
C THR A 161 9.91 9.13 7.15
N PRO A 162 10.51 10.34 7.18
CA PRO A 162 11.89 10.53 6.73
C PRO A 162 12.91 9.62 7.43
N ALA A 163 12.70 9.33 8.72
CA ALA A 163 13.55 8.41 9.47
C ALA A 163 13.44 6.97 8.96
N HIS A 164 12.22 6.52 8.63
CA HIS A 164 11.97 5.20 8.07
C HIS A 164 12.63 5.06 6.69
N ILE A 165 12.41 6.03 5.79
CA ILE A 165 13.02 6.03 4.45
C ILE A 165 14.54 5.96 4.54
N LYS A 166 15.14 6.81 5.40
CA LYS A 166 16.60 6.81 5.61
C LYS A 166 17.10 5.47 6.13
N GLY A 167 16.35 4.81 7.02
CA GLY A 167 16.67 3.48 7.52
C GLY A 167 16.70 2.45 6.39
N VAL A 168 15.64 2.39 5.58
CA VAL A 168 15.51 1.47 4.45
C VAL A 168 16.65 1.67 3.44
N LEU A 169 16.93 2.91 3.01
CA LEU A 169 18.00 3.19 2.06
C LEU A 169 19.38 2.84 2.64
N SER A 170 19.63 3.13 3.93
CA SER A 170 20.91 2.78 4.58
C SER A 170 21.12 1.26 4.69
N GLU A 171 20.06 0.46 4.77
CA GLU A 171 20.15 -1.00 4.71
C GLU A 171 20.51 -1.49 3.30
N LEU A 172 19.89 -0.90 2.27
CA LEU A 172 20.11 -1.24 0.88
C LEU A 172 21.54 -0.91 0.45
N ASP A 173 22.06 0.27 0.80
CA ASP A 173 23.43 0.68 0.52
C ASP A 173 24.47 -0.29 1.15
N LYS A 174 24.20 -0.80 2.34
CA LYS A 174 25.06 -1.81 3.01
C LYS A 174 24.98 -3.18 2.37
N GLY A 175 23.83 -3.54 1.82
CA GLY A 175 23.61 -4.83 1.14
C GLY A 175 24.27 -4.93 -0.23
N THR A 176 24.61 -3.81 -0.87
CA THR A 176 25.30 -3.76 -2.16
C THR A 176 26.82 -3.87 -2.04
N VAL A 177 27.38 -3.89 -0.82
CA VAL A 177 28.84 -3.94 -0.55
C VAL A 177 29.34 -5.38 -0.28
N ASN A 178 28.49 -6.42 -0.41
CA ASN A 178 28.92 -7.83 -0.22
C ASN A 178 28.76 -8.66 -1.49
#